data_b0764de44f8e30f58744450b379185fb
#
_entry.id   b0764de44f8e30f58744450b379185fb
#
_cell.length_a   1.000
_cell.length_b   1.000
_cell.length_c   1.000
_cell.angle_alpha   90.00
_cell.angle_beta   90.00
_cell.angle_gamma   90.00
#
_symmetry.space_group_name_H-M   'P 1'
#
loop_
_entity.id
_entity.type
_entity.pdbx_description
1 polymer ?
#
loop_
_entity_poly.entity_id
_entity_poly.type
_entity_poly.pdbx_seq_one_letter_code
_entity_poly.pdbx_strand_id
1 'polypeptide(L)'
;MPDRMVYALEGVAPKIAPDAFIAPNAVLIGNVEIGAGTGIWFGCVLRGDTNFIRIGARCNIQDGTIIHVNRGQYPTIIRDDVSVGHAAIVHACTLHTRAFVGMGATVLDGAVIEEGGMLGACGVLTPGKRIGRYELWTGAPATLRRVMTEEERTNWDQTAIHYAELAQRYRAGLHPA
;
A
#
# COMPACT_ATOMS: atom_id res chain seq x y z
N MET A 1 16.69 17.79 4.15
CA MET A 1 16.23 16.75 3.21
C MET A 1 15.92 17.45 1.90
N PRO A 2 16.22 16.85 0.73
CA PRO A 2 15.74 17.43 -0.52
C PRO A 2 14.22 17.57 -0.47
N ASP A 3 13.68 18.56 -1.19
CA ASP A 3 12.25 18.85 -1.19
C ASP A 3 11.47 17.59 -1.55
N ARG A 4 10.62 17.15 -0.62
CA ARG A 4 9.74 16.00 -0.87
C ARG A 4 8.79 16.35 -2.01
N MET A 5 8.55 15.42 -2.93
CA MET A 5 7.59 15.58 -4.03
C MET A 5 6.13 15.46 -3.51
N VAL A 6 5.74 16.40 -2.63
CA VAL A 6 4.43 16.44 -1.99
C VAL A 6 3.69 17.68 -2.47
N TYR A 7 2.56 17.49 -3.15
CA TYR A 7 1.85 18.53 -3.84
C TYR A 7 0.41 18.70 -3.32
N ALA A 8 0.02 19.93 -3.03
CA ALA A 8 -1.37 20.27 -2.86
C ALA A 8 -2.08 20.36 -4.21
N LEU A 9 -3.31 19.88 -4.28
CA LEU A 9 -4.19 20.04 -5.43
C LEU A 9 -5.47 20.74 -4.96
N GLU A 10 -5.83 21.86 -5.60
CA GLU A 10 -7.02 22.64 -5.25
C GLU A 10 -7.11 23.00 -3.74
N GLY A 11 -5.97 23.31 -3.14
CA GLY A 11 -5.85 23.67 -1.71
C GLY A 11 -5.82 22.47 -0.76
N VAL A 12 -5.98 21.24 -1.22
CA VAL A 12 -5.89 20.01 -0.41
C VAL A 12 -4.48 19.44 -0.48
N ALA A 13 -3.76 19.42 0.64
CA ALA A 13 -2.42 18.86 0.76
C ALA A 13 -2.42 17.49 1.46
N PRO A 14 -1.48 16.60 1.11
CA PRO A 14 -1.27 15.36 1.85
C PRO A 14 -1.00 15.59 3.34
N LYS A 15 -1.60 14.75 4.19
CA LYS A 15 -1.34 14.70 5.63
C LYS A 15 -0.47 13.49 5.93
N ILE A 16 0.68 13.72 6.52
CA ILE A 16 1.71 12.68 6.74
C ILE A 16 2.05 12.66 8.23
N ALA A 17 1.97 11.47 8.86
CA ALA A 17 2.39 11.30 10.25
C ALA A 17 3.87 11.68 10.42
N PRO A 18 4.25 12.31 11.55
CA PRO A 18 5.61 12.82 11.75
C PRO A 18 6.71 11.77 11.69
N ASP A 19 6.39 10.51 12.00
CA ASP A 19 7.30 9.37 12.02
C ASP A 19 7.21 8.48 10.77
N ALA A 20 6.36 8.83 9.80
CA ALA A 20 6.33 8.14 8.51
C ALA A 20 7.58 8.44 7.66
N PHE A 21 8.09 7.43 6.98
CA PHE A 21 9.14 7.56 5.98
C PHE A 21 8.53 7.80 4.60
N ILE A 22 8.91 8.88 3.96
CA ILE A 22 8.59 9.16 2.56
C ILE A 22 9.91 9.29 1.80
N ALA A 23 10.16 8.39 0.86
CA ALA A 23 11.35 8.44 0.03
C ALA A 23 11.44 9.77 -0.77
N PRO A 24 12.63 10.30 -1.02
CA PRO A 24 12.79 11.63 -1.66
C PRO A 24 12.09 11.77 -3.01
N ASN A 25 12.01 10.69 -3.79
CA ASN A 25 11.38 10.67 -5.12
C ASN A 25 9.99 9.99 -5.14
N ALA A 26 9.39 9.74 -3.98
CA ALA A 26 7.99 9.34 -3.91
C ALA A 26 7.08 10.57 -4.07
N VAL A 27 6.08 10.46 -4.94
CA VAL A 27 5.18 11.56 -5.30
C VAL A 27 3.83 11.39 -4.61
N LEU A 28 3.43 12.37 -3.79
CA LEU A 28 2.14 12.42 -3.09
C LEU A 28 1.35 13.64 -3.54
N ILE A 29 0.11 13.46 -3.99
CA ILE A 29 -0.71 14.54 -4.55
C ILE A 29 -2.11 14.54 -3.93
N GLY A 30 -2.55 15.69 -3.44
CA GLY A 30 -3.95 15.94 -3.05
C GLY A 30 -4.38 15.26 -1.77
N ASN A 31 -5.57 14.66 -1.76
CA ASN A 31 -6.24 14.12 -0.58
C ASN A 31 -5.69 12.75 -0.17
N VAL A 32 -4.48 12.75 0.37
CA VAL A 32 -3.75 11.56 0.85
C VAL A 32 -3.47 11.69 2.33
N GLU A 33 -3.74 10.64 3.13
CA GLU A 33 -3.34 10.57 4.54
C GLU A 33 -2.48 9.33 4.77
N ILE A 34 -1.33 9.52 5.43
CA ILE A 34 -0.34 8.47 5.75
C ILE A 34 -0.22 8.35 7.27
N GLY A 35 -0.49 7.16 7.79
CA GLY A 35 -0.41 6.83 9.22
C GLY A 35 1.00 6.65 9.76
N ALA A 36 1.08 6.54 11.09
CA ALA A 36 2.31 6.45 11.86
C ALA A 36 3.16 5.22 11.49
N GLY A 37 4.47 5.38 11.44
CA GLY A 37 5.43 4.31 11.16
C GLY A 37 5.37 3.71 9.75
N THR A 38 4.55 4.27 8.85
CA THR A 38 4.39 3.81 7.47
C THR A 38 5.56 4.24 6.60
N GLY A 39 6.04 3.33 5.73
CA GLY A 39 7.06 3.59 4.72
C GLY A 39 6.48 3.68 3.31
N ILE A 40 6.69 4.81 2.63
CA ILE A 40 6.44 5.00 1.20
C ILE A 40 7.78 5.05 0.50
N TRP A 41 8.07 4.00 -0.26
CA TRP A 41 9.40 3.77 -0.82
C TRP A 41 9.63 4.50 -2.15
N PHE A 42 10.79 4.27 -2.76
CA PHE A 42 11.25 5.05 -3.90
C PHE A 42 10.38 4.88 -5.14
N GLY A 43 10.11 5.98 -5.83
CA GLY A 43 9.35 5.97 -7.07
C GLY A 43 7.86 5.68 -6.93
N CYS A 44 7.33 5.59 -5.71
CA CYS A 44 5.89 5.47 -5.49
C CYS A 44 5.14 6.73 -5.95
N VAL A 45 3.93 6.54 -6.50
CA VAL A 45 3.03 7.63 -6.85
C VAL A 45 1.67 7.42 -6.17
N LEU A 46 1.30 8.33 -5.29
CA LEU A 46 0.02 8.33 -4.57
C LEU A 46 -0.78 9.57 -4.98
N ARG A 47 -1.85 9.38 -5.75
CA ARG A 47 -2.62 10.50 -6.31
C ARG A 47 -4.08 10.44 -5.89
N GLY A 48 -4.42 11.27 -4.87
CA GLY A 48 -5.78 11.46 -4.35
C GLY A 48 -6.42 12.73 -4.92
N ASP A 49 -6.67 12.75 -6.22
CA ASP A 49 -7.16 13.92 -6.97
C ASP A 49 -8.69 13.98 -7.09
N THR A 50 -9.33 12.86 -7.35
CA THR A 50 -10.79 12.79 -7.57
C THR A 50 -11.55 12.10 -6.44
N ASN A 51 -10.82 11.53 -5.49
CA ASN A 51 -11.29 10.91 -4.25
C ASN A 51 -10.11 10.90 -3.25
N PHE A 52 -10.23 10.18 -2.13
CA PHE A 52 -9.19 10.16 -1.11
C PHE A 52 -8.42 8.83 -1.04
N ILE A 53 -7.17 8.91 -0.59
CA ILE A 53 -6.33 7.78 -0.19
C ILE A 53 -6.13 7.86 1.32
N ARG A 54 -6.34 6.75 2.02
CA ARG A 54 -6.07 6.61 3.46
C ARG A 54 -5.21 5.39 3.68
N ILE A 55 -4.01 5.60 4.21
CA ILE A 55 -3.07 4.54 4.56
C ILE A 55 -2.88 4.56 6.07
N GLY A 56 -3.14 3.43 6.71
CA GLY A 56 -3.03 3.23 8.14
C GLY A 56 -1.60 3.26 8.66
N ALA A 57 -1.41 2.80 9.88
CA ALA A 57 -0.12 2.76 10.54
C ALA A 57 0.71 1.53 10.13
N ARG A 58 2.04 1.63 10.19
CA ARG A 58 3.01 0.55 9.97
C ARG A 58 2.84 -0.17 8.62
N CYS A 59 2.30 0.52 7.63
CA CYS A 59 2.21 -0.02 6.28
C CYS A 59 3.54 0.09 5.54
N ASN A 60 3.71 -0.81 4.58
CA ASN A 60 4.88 -0.87 3.73
C ASN A 60 4.44 -0.80 2.26
N ILE A 61 4.68 0.34 1.60
CA ILE A 61 4.35 0.57 0.20
C ILE A 61 5.65 0.61 -0.60
N GLN A 62 6.01 -0.52 -1.21
CA GLN A 62 7.32 -0.73 -1.81
C GLN A 62 7.51 0.00 -3.14
N ASP A 63 8.77 0.08 -3.55
CA ASP A 63 9.25 0.90 -4.66
C ASP A 63 8.44 0.75 -5.94
N GLY A 64 8.17 1.88 -6.60
CA GLY A 64 7.44 1.93 -7.86
C GLY A 64 5.95 1.62 -7.79
N THR A 65 5.37 1.45 -6.61
CA THR A 65 3.93 1.22 -6.44
C THR A 65 3.12 2.46 -6.83
N ILE A 66 2.02 2.23 -7.55
CA ILE A 66 1.06 3.27 -7.92
C ILE A 66 -0.23 3.07 -7.13
N ILE A 67 -0.65 4.12 -6.41
CA ILE A 67 -1.93 4.15 -5.69
C ILE A 67 -2.80 5.27 -6.24
N HIS A 68 -4.00 4.94 -6.68
CA HIS A 68 -4.95 5.90 -7.21
C HIS A 68 -6.39 5.58 -6.76
N VAL A 69 -7.33 6.40 -7.19
CA VAL A 69 -8.73 6.39 -6.76
C VAL A 69 -9.67 6.46 -7.96
N ASN A 70 -10.92 6.07 -7.75
CA ASN A 70 -11.98 6.24 -8.74
C ASN A 70 -12.82 7.48 -8.42
N ARG A 71 -13.19 8.23 -9.42
CA ARG A 71 -14.00 9.45 -9.28
C ARG A 71 -15.35 9.13 -8.65
N GLY A 72 -15.58 9.66 -7.45
CA GLY A 72 -16.88 9.67 -6.77
C GLY A 72 -17.33 8.35 -6.14
N GLN A 73 -16.87 7.18 -6.60
CA GLN A 73 -17.42 5.90 -6.15
C GLN A 73 -16.52 5.17 -5.14
N TYR A 74 -15.26 4.93 -5.50
CA TYR A 74 -14.34 4.16 -4.67
C TYR A 74 -13.08 4.94 -4.30
N PRO A 75 -12.87 5.24 -3.00
CA PRO A 75 -11.57 5.67 -2.50
C PRO A 75 -10.60 4.48 -2.45
N THR A 76 -9.34 4.75 -2.13
CA THR A 76 -8.39 3.71 -1.74
C THR A 76 -8.18 3.76 -0.23
N ILE A 77 -8.50 2.66 0.43
CA ILE A 77 -8.38 2.49 1.88
C ILE A 77 -7.44 1.33 2.18
N ILE A 78 -6.33 1.63 2.83
CA ILE A 78 -5.33 0.67 3.29
C ILE A 78 -5.30 0.77 4.81
N ARG A 79 -5.65 -0.32 5.50
CA ARG A 79 -5.65 -0.39 6.96
C ARG A 79 -4.23 -0.61 7.49
N ASP A 80 -4.10 -0.82 8.79
CA ASP A 80 -2.80 -0.98 9.46
C ASP A 80 -2.07 -2.27 9.05
N ASP A 81 -0.74 -2.24 9.14
CA ASP A 81 0.14 -3.40 8.96
C ASP A 81 0.08 -4.05 7.55
N VAL A 82 -0.38 -3.30 6.55
CA VAL A 82 -0.47 -3.79 5.17
C VAL A 82 0.88 -3.69 4.46
N SER A 83 1.22 -4.75 3.70
CA SER A 83 2.39 -4.75 2.82
C SER A 83 1.97 -4.79 1.35
N VAL A 84 2.47 -3.84 0.57
CA VAL A 84 2.30 -3.76 -0.88
C VAL A 84 3.67 -3.90 -1.53
N GLY A 85 3.87 -4.95 -2.30
CA GLY A 85 5.11 -5.30 -2.98
C GLY A 85 5.47 -4.34 -4.11
N HIS A 86 6.75 -4.37 -4.52
CA HIS A 86 7.32 -3.50 -5.56
C HIS A 86 6.48 -3.49 -6.84
N ALA A 87 6.36 -2.32 -7.47
CA ALA A 87 5.68 -2.12 -8.75
C ALA A 87 4.21 -2.57 -8.80
N ALA A 88 3.53 -2.68 -7.65
CA ALA A 88 2.12 -3.01 -7.61
C ALA A 88 1.24 -1.82 -8.03
N ILE A 89 0.01 -2.12 -8.46
CA ILE A 89 -1.04 -1.13 -8.72
C ILE A 89 -2.18 -1.37 -7.74
N VAL A 90 -2.51 -0.35 -6.94
CA VAL A 90 -3.61 -0.39 -5.98
C VAL A 90 -4.59 0.73 -6.33
N HIS A 91 -5.71 0.36 -6.93
CA HIS A 91 -6.65 1.31 -7.51
C HIS A 91 -8.04 1.17 -6.91
N ALA A 92 -8.51 2.24 -6.23
CA ALA A 92 -9.91 2.38 -5.81
C ALA A 92 -10.47 1.16 -5.04
N CYS A 93 -9.72 0.63 -4.06
CA CYS A 93 -10.01 -0.63 -3.38
C CYS A 93 -9.79 -0.54 -1.87
N THR A 94 -10.11 -1.62 -1.15
CA THR A 94 -9.90 -1.71 0.30
C THR A 94 -9.00 -2.87 0.64
N LEU A 95 -7.90 -2.57 1.35
CA LEU A 95 -6.99 -3.54 1.94
C LEU A 95 -7.16 -3.50 3.46
N HIS A 96 -7.65 -4.59 4.04
CA HIS A 96 -7.80 -4.70 5.50
C HIS A 96 -6.48 -4.98 6.19
N THR A 97 -6.46 -4.87 7.50
CA THR A 97 -5.28 -5.05 8.36
C THR A 97 -4.51 -6.32 7.99
N ARG A 98 -3.19 -6.22 7.86
CA ARG A 98 -2.29 -7.30 7.48
C ARG A 98 -2.54 -7.91 6.09
N ALA A 99 -3.33 -7.27 5.23
CA ALA A 99 -3.43 -7.70 3.84
C ALA A 99 -2.08 -7.59 3.13
N PHE A 100 -1.83 -8.50 2.20
CA PHE A 100 -0.60 -8.52 1.43
C PHE A 100 -0.90 -8.48 -0.09
N VAL A 101 -0.22 -7.57 -0.78
CA VAL A 101 -0.25 -7.45 -2.25
C VAL A 101 1.14 -7.78 -2.78
N GLY A 102 1.26 -8.82 -3.58
CA GLY A 102 2.53 -9.29 -4.14
C GLY A 102 3.16 -8.30 -5.13
N MET A 103 4.46 -8.46 -5.40
CA MET A 103 5.21 -7.64 -6.37
C MET A 103 4.54 -7.68 -7.75
N GLY A 104 4.37 -6.51 -8.39
CA GLY A 104 3.75 -6.39 -9.71
C GLY A 104 2.27 -6.76 -9.76
N ALA A 105 1.62 -7.02 -8.64
CA ALA A 105 0.20 -7.36 -8.61
C ALA A 105 -0.68 -6.11 -8.81
N THR A 106 -1.91 -6.32 -9.28
CA THR A 106 -2.89 -5.27 -9.55
C THR A 106 -4.18 -5.54 -8.80
N VAL A 107 -4.64 -4.57 -8.00
CA VAL A 107 -5.93 -4.59 -7.30
C VAL A 107 -6.80 -3.49 -7.86
N LEU A 108 -7.99 -3.83 -8.35
CA LEU A 108 -8.86 -2.94 -9.12
C LEU A 108 -10.10 -2.50 -8.32
N ASP A 109 -10.88 -1.63 -8.94
CA ASP A 109 -12.01 -0.87 -8.37
C ASP A 109 -12.98 -1.73 -7.56
N GLY A 110 -13.27 -1.29 -6.34
CA GLY A 110 -14.19 -1.97 -5.44
C GLY A 110 -13.74 -3.34 -4.95
N ALA A 111 -12.52 -3.78 -5.33
CA ALA A 111 -11.98 -5.02 -4.80
C ALA A 111 -11.61 -4.89 -3.32
N VAL A 112 -11.68 -6.01 -2.61
CA VAL A 112 -11.39 -6.07 -1.17
C VAL A 112 -10.41 -7.21 -0.90
N ILE A 113 -9.37 -6.94 -0.13
CA ILE A 113 -8.55 -7.98 0.50
C ILE A 113 -8.82 -7.92 2.00
N GLU A 114 -9.43 -8.99 2.52
CA GLU A 114 -9.75 -9.10 3.94
C GLU A 114 -8.50 -9.26 4.80
N GLU A 115 -8.68 -9.20 6.12
CA GLU A 115 -7.59 -9.30 7.10
C GLU A 115 -6.68 -10.49 6.83
N GLY A 116 -5.39 -10.23 6.66
CA GLY A 116 -4.38 -11.24 6.39
C GLY A 116 -4.54 -11.97 5.05
N GLY A 117 -5.47 -11.55 4.18
CA GLY A 117 -5.61 -12.09 2.82
C GLY A 117 -4.43 -11.69 1.94
N MET A 118 -4.09 -12.50 0.96
CA MET A 118 -2.91 -12.33 0.10
C MET A 118 -3.25 -12.45 -1.38
N LEU A 119 -2.84 -11.46 -2.16
CA LEU A 119 -2.72 -11.56 -3.61
C LEU A 119 -1.26 -11.84 -3.97
N GLY A 120 -0.99 -12.97 -4.61
CA GLY A 120 0.36 -13.35 -5.04
C GLY A 120 0.94 -12.43 -6.11
N ALA A 121 2.27 -12.51 -6.29
CA ALA A 121 2.99 -11.68 -7.25
C ALA A 121 2.39 -11.78 -8.67
N CYS A 122 2.36 -10.64 -9.38
CA CYS A 122 1.77 -10.51 -10.73
C CYS A 122 0.30 -10.93 -10.82
N GLY A 123 -0.40 -11.09 -9.69
CA GLY A 123 -1.82 -11.39 -9.63
C GLY A 123 -2.68 -10.20 -10.00
N VAL A 124 -3.85 -10.43 -10.62
CA VAL A 124 -4.83 -9.38 -10.94
C VAL A 124 -6.15 -9.66 -10.24
N LEU A 125 -6.44 -8.90 -9.18
CA LEU A 125 -7.73 -8.91 -8.51
C LEU A 125 -8.68 -7.97 -9.22
N THR A 126 -9.60 -8.53 -9.99
CA THR A 126 -10.52 -7.79 -10.85
C THR A 126 -11.58 -7.03 -10.04
N PRO A 127 -12.26 -6.03 -10.68
CA PRO A 127 -13.20 -5.17 -9.96
C PRO A 127 -14.25 -5.94 -9.15
N GLY A 128 -14.51 -5.44 -7.93
CA GLY A 128 -15.51 -5.99 -7.02
C GLY A 128 -15.21 -7.37 -6.43
N LYS A 129 -14.07 -7.97 -6.75
CA LYS A 129 -13.67 -9.27 -6.19
C LYS A 129 -13.18 -9.13 -4.75
N ARG A 130 -13.29 -10.22 -4.00
CA ARG A 130 -12.93 -10.28 -2.59
C ARG A 130 -12.03 -11.47 -2.31
N ILE A 131 -10.86 -11.20 -1.75
CA ILE A 131 -10.00 -12.21 -1.11
C ILE A 131 -10.43 -12.30 0.35
N GLY A 132 -10.79 -13.51 0.79
CA GLY A 132 -11.19 -13.77 2.18
C GLY A 132 -10.02 -13.73 3.16
N ARG A 133 -10.35 -13.80 4.45
CA ARG A 133 -9.35 -13.82 5.53
C ARG A 133 -8.38 -14.98 5.36
N TYR A 134 -7.08 -14.65 5.35
CA TYR A 134 -5.99 -15.62 5.23
C TYR A 134 -6.03 -16.47 3.96
N GLU A 135 -6.75 -16.07 2.94
CA GLU A 135 -6.73 -16.74 1.65
C GLU A 135 -5.55 -16.25 0.79
N LEU A 136 -4.89 -17.18 0.11
CA LEU A 136 -3.92 -16.90 -0.94
C LEU A 136 -4.61 -17.03 -2.30
N TRP A 137 -4.60 -15.94 -3.07
CA TRP A 137 -5.06 -15.88 -4.45
C TRP A 137 -3.91 -15.62 -5.40
N THR A 138 -3.92 -16.24 -6.58
CA THR A 138 -2.86 -16.09 -7.59
C THR A 138 -3.45 -16.08 -8.99
N GLY A 139 -2.70 -15.54 -9.96
CA GLY A 139 -3.05 -15.53 -11.38
C GLY A 139 -3.67 -14.23 -11.88
N ALA A 140 -3.90 -14.14 -13.17
CA ALA A 140 -4.50 -13.00 -13.85
C ALA A 140 -5.57 -13.51 -14.86
N PRO A 141 -6.87 -13.48 -14.52
CA PRO A 141 -7.46 -13.02 -13.25
C PRO A 141 -7.10 -13.93 -12.07
N ALA A 142 -7.02 -13.34 -10.87
CA ALA A 142 -6.69 -14.09 -9.66
C ALA A 142 -7.85 -14.99 -9.21
N THR A 143 -7.50 -16.17 -8.73
CA THR A 143 -8.42 -17.15 -8.15
C THR A 143 -7.87 -17.69 -6.84
N LEU A 144 -8.76 -18.19 -5.98
CA LEU A 144 -8.38 -18.82 -4.72
C LEU A 144 -7.42 -20.01 -4.98
N ARG A 145 -6.25 -19.97 -4.39
CA ARG A 145 -5.28 -21.07 -4.40
C ARG A 145 -5.46 -21.99 -3.22
N ARG A 146 -5.51 -21.39 -2.01
CA ARG A 146 -5.69 -22.10 -0.73
C ARG A 146 -5.87 -21.11 0.43
N VAL A 147 -6.24 -21.61 1.58
CA VAL A 147 -6.10 -20.89 2.84
C VAL A 147 -4.65 -21.06 3.34
N MET A 148 -4.08 -20.00 3.91
CA MET A 148 -2.71 -20.04 4.46
C MET A 148 -2.66 -20.75 5.81
N THR A 149 -1.57 -21.46 6.06
CA THR A 149 -1.29 -22.09 7.35
C THR A 149 -0.96 -21.05 8.42
N GLU A 150 -1.00 -21.44 9.69
CA GLU A 150 -0.65 -20.55 10.80
C GLU A 150 0.82 -20.12 10.74
N GLU A 151 1.72 -21.02 10.37
CA GLU A 151 3.13 -20.73 10.19
C GLU A 151 3.36 -19.67 9.10
N GLU A 152 2.68 -19.79 7.95
CA GLU A 152 2.76 -18.80 6.88
C GLU A 152 2.27 -17.42 7.35
N ARG A 153 1.17 -17.35 8.07
CA ARG A 153 0.63 -16.09 8.62
C ARG A 153 1.65 -15.40 9.51
N THR A 154 2.28 -16.16 10.42
CA THR A 154 3.32 -15.64 11.32
C THR A 154 4.52 -15.11 10.55
N ASN A 155 4.97 -15.81 9.52
CA ASN A 155 6.10 -15.38 8.69
C ASN A 155 5.81 -14.07 7.95
N TRP A 156 4.58 -13.88 7.47
CA TRP A 156 4.19 -12.64 6.78
C TRP A 156 4.05 -11.45 7.73
N ASP A 157 3.62 -11.67 8.96
CA ASP A 157 3.58 -10.61 9.98
C ASP A 157 5.00 -10.05 10.27
N GLN A 158 6.04 -10.89 10.23
CA GLN A 158 7.44 -10.43 10.36
C GLN A 158 7.89 -9.51 9.23
N THR A 159 7.34 -9.64 8.03
CA THR A 159 7.67 -8.77 6.90
C THR A 159 7.28 -7.33 7.16
N ALA A 160 6.07 -7.09 7.67
CA ALA A 160 5.59 -5.74 8.00
C ALA A 160 6.45 -5.09 9.10
N ILE A 161 6.80 -5.86 10.14
CA ILE A 161 7.67 -5.40 11.24
C ILE A 161 9.05 -5.00 10.69
N HIS A 162 9.68 -5.87 9.90
CA HIS A 162 11.00 -5.62 9.32
C HIS A 162 11.02 -4.32 8.49
N TYR A 163 10.02 -4.10 7.64
CA TYR A 163 9.96 -2.88 6.82
C TYR A 163 9.65 -1.62 7.63
N ALA A 164 8.89 -1.73 8.72
CA ALA A 164 8.69 -0.60 9.63
C ALA A 164 10.00 -0.18 10.29
N GLU A 165 10.81 -1.13 10.76
CA GLU A 165 12.15 -0.87 11.30
C GLU A 165 13.10 -0.31 10.25
N LEU A 166 13.08 -0.87 9.03
CA LEU A 166 13.87 -0.40 7.91
C LEU A 166 13.52 1.06 7.55
N ALA A 167 12.24 1.40 7.52
CA ALA A 167 11.77 2.76 7.26
C ALA A 167 12.35 3.78 8.27
N GLN A 168 12.45 3.41 9.56
CA GLN A 168 13.08 4.28 10.57
C GLN A 168 14.59 4.44 10.34
N ARG A 169 15.29 3.38 9.92
CA ARG A 169 16.72 3.45 9.55
C ARG A 169 16.94 4.39 8.36
N TYR A 170 16.14 4.29 7.32
CA TYR A 170 16.22 5.20 6.16
C TYR A 170 15.90 6.65 6.55
N ARG A 171 14.89 6.84 7.39
CA ARG A 171 14.52 8.18 7.89
C ARG A 171 15.66 8.84 8.66
N ALA A 172 16.41 8.07 9.45
CA ALA A 172 17.53 8.57 10.25
C ALA A 172 18.83 8.73 9.47
N GLY A 173 19.11 7.86 8.49
CA GLY A 173 20.44 7.68 7.90
C GLY A 173 20.55 7.90 6.40
N LEU A 174 19.47 8.21 5.68
CA LEU A 174 19.53 8.43 4.23
C LEU A 174 20.06 9.85 3.94
N HIS A 175 21.21 9.93 3.29
CA HIS A 175 21.84 11.18 2.86
C HIS A 175 22.30 11.07 1.39
N PRO A 176 22.34 12.20 0.64
CA PRO A 176 23.02 12.25 -0.66
C PRO A 176 24.47 11.82 -0.52
N ALA A 177 24.98 11.07 -1.51
CA ALA A 177 26.39 10.62 -1.56
C ALA A 177 27.32 11.72 -2.10
#